data_afec12fd973eb89e6ae862d45c05bcc5
#
_entry.id   afec12fd973eb89e6ae862d45c05bcc5
#
_cell.length_a   1.000
_cell.length_b   1.000
_cell.length_c   1.000
_cell.angle_alpha   90.00
_cell.angle_beta   90.00
_cell.angle_gamma   90.00
#
_symmetry.space_group_name_H-M   'P 1'
#
loop_
_entity.id
_entity.type
_entity.pdbx_description
1 polymer ?
#
loop_
_entity_poly.entity_id
_entity_poly.type
_entity_poly.pdbx_seq_one_letter_code
_entity_poly.pdbx_strand_id
1 'polypeptide(L)'
;MVDPAFASQINTHRGYLLRVAQLQLRDHDLAEDVVQETLVAALAGSGFSGKSSLKTWLTGILKHKIVDTIRRQSRERPAAEPEGAADEFDALFDRRGHWEEPPGPWPQPEGALEQKQFRAALELCLQGLPERTAQAFMMREHLGLDTVEICKELGITPTHCWVMLYRARMALRQCLEMNWFGKQ
;
A
#
# COMPACT_ATOMS: atom_id res chain seq x y z
N MET A 1 -15.52 -27.51 -13.49
CA MET A 1 -14.29 -28.22 -13.08
C MET A 1 -13.15 -27.23 -13.25
N VAL A 2 -12.41 -26.95 -12.18
CA VAL A 2 -11.28 -25.99 -12.24
C VAL A 2 -10.11 -26.67 -12.96
N ASP A 3 -9.51 -26.00 -13.93
CA ASP A 3 -8.30 -26.51 -14.61
C ASP A 3 -7.13 -26.56 -13.60
N PRO A 4 -6.53 -27.75 -13.36
CA PRO A 4 -5.43 -27.88 -12.40
C PRO A 4 -4.20 -27.04 -12.80
N ALA A 5 -3.95 -26.84 -14.09
CA ALA A 5 -2.85 -26.03 -14.58
C ALA A 5 -3.07 -24.54 -14.24
N PHE A 6 -4.30 -24.06 -14.39
CA PHE A 6 -4.67 -22.69 -14.04
C PHE A 6 -4.59 -22.46 -12.52
N ALA A 7 -5.07 -23.43 -11.71
CA ALA A 7 -4.94 -23.38 -10.26
C ALA A 7 -3.47 -23.30 -9.80
N SER A 8 -2.58 -24.08 -10.42
CA SER A 8 -1.14 -24.03 -10.15
C SER A 8 -0.55 -22.65 -10.48
N GLN A 9 -0.90 -22.08 -11.64
CA GLN A 9 -0.43 -20.75 -12.04
C GLN A 9 -0.90 -19.67 -11.05
N ILE A 10 -2.16 -19.69 -10.64
CA ILE A 10 -2.69 -18.77 -9.62
C ILE A 10 -1.89 -18.86 -8.32
N ASN A 11 -1.61 -20.08 -7.86
CA ASN A 11 -0.90 -20.30 -6.60
C ASN A 11 0.55 -19.79 -6.62
N THR A 12 1.21 -19.69 -7.77
CA THR A 12 2.56 -19.09 -7.87
C THR A 12 2.58 -17.63 -7.44
N HIS A 13 1.44 -16.92 -7.48
CA HIS A 13 1.31 -15.52 -7.09
C HIS A 13 0.93 -15.32 -5.62
N ARG A 14 0.61 -16.41 -4.87
CA ARG A 14 0.16 -16.33 -3.47
C ARG A 14 1.10 -15.51 -2.57
N GLY A 15 2.40 -15.76 -2.65
CA GLY A 15 3.40 -15.04 -1.84
C GLY A 15 3.45 -13.55 -2.13
N TYR A 16 3.25 -13.14 -3.39
CA TYR A 16 3.15 -11.73 -3.75
C TYR A 16 1.86 -11.10 -3.19
N LEU A 17 0.72 -11.76 -3.36
CA LEU A 17 -0.58 -11.28 -2.88
C LEU A 17 -0.57 -11.13 -1.35
N LEU A 18 0.01 -12.11 -0.64
CA LEU A 18 0.12 -12.06 0.81
C LEU A 18 0.96 -10.88 1.30
N ARG A 19 2.09 -10.61 0.65
CA ARG A 19 2.91 -9.44 0.98
C ARG A 19 2.15 -8.13 0.81
N VAL A 20 1.41 -7.99 -0.29
CA VAL A 20 0.57 -6.80 -0.55
C VAL A 20 -0.51 -6.65 0.53
N ALA A 21 -1.19 -7.75 0.88
CA ALA A 21 -2.23 -7.73 1.91
C ALA A 21 -1.66 -7.39 3.29
N GLN A 22 -0.51 -7.95 3.67
CA GLN A 22 0.16 -7.67 4.96
C GLN A 22 0.60 -6.21 5.09
N LEU A 23 1.11 -5.60 4.01
CA LEU A 23 1.48 -4.17 4.01
C LEU A 23 0.26 -3.25 4.22
N GLN A 24 -0.92 -3.67 3.77
CA GLN A 24 -2.15 -2.90 3.89
C GLN A 24 -2.87 -3.13 5.23
N LEU A 25 -3.00 -4.39 5.65
CA LEU A 25 -3.84 -4.79 6.77
C LEU A 25 -3.06 -4.85 8.08
N ARG A 26 -1.74 -5.04 8.03
CA ARG A 26 -0.83 -5.21 9.19
C ARG A 26 -1.28 -6.28 10.19
N ASP A 27 -2.13 -7.15 9.74
CA ASP A 27 -2.65 -8.30 10.46
C ASP A 27 -2.43 -9.53 9.57
N HIS A 28 -1.70 -10.51 10.09
CA HIS A 28 -1.32 -11.70 9.33
C HIS A 28 -2.52 -12.56 8.99
N ASP A 29 -3.41 -12.75 9.95
CA ASP A 29 -4.57 -13.64 9.81
C ASP A 29 -5.57 -13.04 8.81
N LEU A 30 -5.84 -11.74 8.93
CA LEU A 30 -6.68 -11.03 7.95
C LEU A 30 -6.06 -11.02 6.55
N ALA A 31 -4.73 -10.89 6.45
CA ALA A 31 -4.05 -10.93 5.16
C ALA A 31 -4.15 -12.31 4.50
N GLU A 32 -4.00 -13.39 5.29
CA GLU A 32 -4.20 -14.77 4.81
C GLU A 32 -5.63 -14.99 4.36
N ASP A 33 -6.62 -14.57 5.14
CA ASP A 33 -8.05 -14.72 4.80
C ASP A 33 -8.39 -14.01 3.48
N VAL A 34 -7.97 -12.75 3.35
CA VAL A 34 -8.21 -11.95 2.13
C VAL A 34 -7.54 -12.57 0.90
N VAL A 35 -6.34 -13.14 1.07
CA VAL A 35 -5.66 -13.84 -0.03
C VAL A 35 -6.38 -15.13 -0.38
N GLN A 36 -6.81 -15.92 0.60
CA GLN A 36 -7.60 -17.13 0.34
C GLN A 36 -8.91 -16.80 -0.40
N GLU A 37 -9.65 -15.80 0.07
CA GLU A 37 -10.85 -15.33 -0.63
C GLU A 37 -10.57 -14.87 -2.07
N THR A 38 -9.42 -14.22 -2.30
CA THR A 38 -8.98 -13.80 -3.64
C THR A 38 -8.74 -14.99 -4.54
N LEU A 39 -8.01 -16.01 -4.04
CA LEU A 39 -7.72 -17.23 -4.79
C LEU A 39 -9.00 -18.02 -5.10
N VAL A 40 -9.91 -18.14 -4.12
CA VAL A 40 -11.21 -18.81 -4.30
C VAL A 40 -12.04 -18.05 -5.35
N ALA A 41 -12.12 -16.72 -5.27
CA ALA A 41 -12.84 -15.92 -6.26
C ALA A 41 -12.24 -16.06 -7.67
N ALA A 42 -10.92 -16.11 -7.78
CA ALA A 42 -10.23 -16.32 -9.04
C ALA A 42 -10.51 -17.70 -9.64
N LEU A 43 -10.60 -18.74 -8.81
CA LEU A 43 -10.91 -20.12 -9.26
C LEU A 43 -12.39 -20.31 -9.59
N ALA A 44 -13.29 -19.65 -8.88
CA ALA A 44 -14.74 -19.72 -9.11
C ALA A 44 -15.20 -18.90 -10.33
N GLY A 45 -14.45 -17.84 -10.67
CA GLY A 45 -14.79 -16.92 -11.74
C GLY A 45 -14.12 -17.27 -13.06
N SER A 46 -14.91 -17.38 -14.15
CA SER A 46 -14.40 -17.48 -15.53
C SER A 46 -13.89 -16.14 -16.09
N GLY A 47 -13.57 -15.17 -15.24
CA GLY A 47 -13.35 -13.78 -15.63
C GLY A 47 -11.94 -13.42 -16.14
N PHE A 48 -11.00 -14.34 -16.13
CA PHE A 48 -9.68 -14.09 -16.70
C PHE A 48 -9.73 -14.16 -18.22
N SER A 49 -9.77 -13.01 -18.87
CA SER A 49 -9.85 -12.91 -20.34
C SER A 49 -8.50 -12.84 -21.06
N GLY A 50 -7.39 -12.89 -20.32
CA GLY A 50 -6.04 -12.73 -20.89
C GLY A 50 -5.68 -11.31 -21.36
N LYS A 51 -6.55 -10.31 -21.15
CA LYS A 51 -6.30 -8.90 -21.52
C LYS A 51 -5.24 -8.20 -20.66
N SER A 52 -4.93 -8.77 -19.50
CA SER A 52 -3.87 -8.31 -18.59
C SER A 52 -3.05 -9.52 -18.12
N SER A 53 -1.91 -9.27 -17.45
CA SER A 53 -1.20 -10.37 -16.80
C SER A 53 -2.06 -11.01 -15.69
N LEU A 54 -1.86 -12.30 -15.44
CA LEU A 54 -2.55 -13.01 -14.36
C LEU A 54 -2.31 -12.32 -13.01
N LYS A 55 -1.08 -11.85 -12.76
CA LYS A 55 -0.72 -11.07 -11.57
C LYS A 55 -1.56 -9.80 -11.44
N THR A 56 -1.71 -9.02 -12.51
CA THR A 56 -2.49 -7.78 -12.51
C THR A 56 -3.96 -8.05 -12.22
N TRP A 57 -4.52 -9.09 -12.84
CA TRP A 57 -5.90 -9.49 -12.63
C TRP A 57 -6.17 -9.94 -11.19
N LEU A 58 -5.29 -10.78 -10.62
CA LEU A 58 -5.37 -11.21 -9.21
C LEU A 58 -5.24 -10.04 -8.25
N THR A 59 -4.34 -9.08 -8.54
CA THR A 59 -4.21 -7.85 -7.75
C THR A 59 -5.49 -7.01 -7.78
N GLY A 60 -6.20 -6.99 -8.90
CA GLY A 60 -7.52 -6.33 -8.99
C GLY A 60 -8.56 -6.95 -8.06
N ILE A 61 -8.63 -8.30 -8.01
CA ILE A 61 -9.53 -8.99 -7.07
C ILE A 61 -9.13 -8.71 -5.62
N LEU A 62 -7.82 -8.85 -5.32
CA LEU A 62 -7.27 -8.59 -3.98
C LEU A 62 -7.57 -7.17 -3.51
N LYS A 63 -7.43 -6.16 -4.38
CA LYS A 63 -7.75 -4.76 -4.10
C LYS A 63 -9.15 -4.61 -3.49
N HIS A 64 -10.17 -5.18 -4.14
CA HIS A 64 -11.55 -5.10 -3.66
C HIS A 64 -11.70 -5.75 -2.27
N LYS A 65 -11.08 -6.90 -2.06
CA LYS A 65 -11.13 -7.61 -0.78
C LYS A 65 -10.44 -6.84 0.36
N ILE A 66 -9.27 -6.25 0.09
CA ILE A 66 -8.56 -5.39 1.05
C ILE A 66 -9.41 -4.17 1.42
N VAL A 67 -9.95 -3.47 0.42
CA VAL A 67 -10.77 -2.27 0.64
C VAL A 67 -12.01 -2.60 1.47
N ASP A 68 -12.69 -3.70 1.18
CA ASP A 68 -13.87 -4.14 1.95
C ASP A 68 -13.50 -4.47 3.41
N THR A 69 -12.34 -5.07 3.64
CA THR A 69 -11.83 -5.37 4.99
C THR A 69 -11.51 -4.08 5.76
N ILE A 70 -10.80 -3.14 5.15
CA ILE A 70 -10.48 -1.84 5.77
C ILE A 70 -11.76 -1.06 6.08
N ARG A 71 -12.72 -1.04 5.16
CA ARG A 71 -14.03 -0.39 5.36
C ARG A 71 -14.75 -0.98 6.58
N ARG A 72 -14.74 -2.30 6.75
CA ARG A 72 -15.33 -2.97 7.91
C ARG A 72 -14.61 -2.57 9.20
N GLN A 73 -13.28 -2.62 9.23
CA GLN A 73 -12.48 -2.20 10.38
C GLN A 73 -12.69 -0.72 10.74
N SER A 74 -12.79 0.17 9.75
CA SER A 74 -13.01 1.61 9.97
C SER A 74 -14.38 1.92 10.59
N ARG A 75 -15.39 1.09 10.34
CA ARG A 75 -16.70 1.20 10.99
C ARG A 75 -16.68 0.72 12.42
N GLU A 76 -15.91 -0.33 12.70
CA GLU A 76 -15.78 -0.92 14.06
C GLU A 76 -14.87 -0.08 14.98
N ARG A 77 -13.88 0.60 14.41
CA ARG A 77 -12.92 1.46 15.12
C ARG A 77 -12.86 2.83 14.45
N PRO A 78 -13.79 3.77 14.79
CA PRO A 78 -13.70 5.14 14.30
C PRO A 78 -12.34 5.74 14.66
N ALA A 79 -11.73 6.46 13.72
CA ALA A 79 -10.41 7.02 13.91
C ALA A 79 -10.40 8.02 15.07
N ALA A 80 -9.64 7.73 16.10
CA ALA A 80 -9.05 8.81 16.89
C ALA A 80 -8.04 9.54 15.99
N GLU A 81 -8.22 10.83 15.75
CA GLU A 81 -7.20 11.63 15.09
C GLU A 81 -5.93 11.59 15.94
N PRO A 82 -4.77 11.32 15.35
CA PRO A 82 -3.52 11.42 16.10
C PRO A 82 -3.27 12.90 16.40
N GLU A 83 -3.59 13.32 17.62
CA GLU A 83 -3.13 14.61 18.13
C GLU A 83 -1.59 14.59 18.23
N GLY A 84 -0.93 15.57 17.65
CA GLY A 84 0.44 15.94 18.01
C GLY A 84 1.59 15.58 17.06
N ALA A 85 1.40 14.85 15.98
CA ALA A 85 2.49 14.60 15.01
C ALA A 85 2.55 15.65 13.86
N ALA A 86 1.80 16.74 13.98
CA ALA A 86 1.68 17.77 12.95
C ALA A 86 2.92 18.66 12.86
N ASP A 87 3.50 19.06 14.02
CA ASP A 87 4.37 20.22 14.07
C ASP A 87 5.76 20.03 13.44
N GLU A 88 6.38 18.84 13.54
CA GLU A 88 7.71 18.61 12.97
C GLU A 88 7.71 18.49 11.44
N PHE A 89 6.59 18.00 10.86
CA PHE A 89 6.48 17.83 9.42
C PHE A 89 5.93 19.07 8.70
N ASP A 90 5.16 19.91 9.38
CA ASP A 90 4.64 21.14 8.80
C ASP A 90 5.76 22.16 8.50
N ALA A 91 6.89 22.10 9.22
CA ALA A 91 8.06 22.94 8.97
C ALA A 91 8.78 22.66 7.63
N LEU A 92 8.50 21.54 6.97
CA LEU A 92 9.12 21.18 5.69
C LEU A 92 8.39 21.76 4.47
N PHE A 93 7.30 22.49 4.69
CA PHE A 93 6.42 22.98 3.62
C PHE A 93 6.00 24.43 3.83
N ASP A 94 5.87 25.11 2.72
CA ASP A 94 5.29 26.43 2.70
C ASP A 94 3.78 26.40 3.04
N ARG A 95 3.20 27.58 3.28
CA ARG A 95 1.76 27.73 3.58
C ARG A 95 0.84 27.23 2.46
N ARG A 96 1.38 26.91 1.28
CA ARG A 96 0.67 26.39 0.11
C ARG A 96 0.84 24.89 -0.05
N GLY A 97 1.60 24.24 0.84
CA GLY A 97 1.87 22.80 0.80
C GLY A 97 2.94 22.41 -0.21
N HIS A 98 3.77 23.35 -0.69
CA HIS A 98 4.95 23.05 -1.50
C HIS A 98 6.17 22.85 -0.60
N TRP A 99 7.10 22.03 -1.06
CA TRP A 99 8.38 21.81 -0.38
C TRP A 99 9.17 23.11 -0.28
N GLU A 100 9.65 23.46 0.92
CA GLU A 100 10.64 24.55 1.06
C GLU A 100 11.97 24.15 0.41
N GLU A 101 12.37 22.89 0.56
CA GLU A 101 13.50 22.28 -0.17
C GLU A 101 13.05 21.00 -0.86
N PRO A 102 12.76 21.01 -2.18
CA PRO A 102 12.38 19.79 -2.88
C PRO A 102 13.51 18.76 -2.86
N PRO A 103 13.18 17.47 -2.64
CA PRO A 103 14.18 16.41 -2.68
C PRO A 103 14.89 16.35 -4.03
N GLY A 104 16.19 16.14 -4.00
CA GLY A 104 16.96 15.83 -5.19
C GLY A 104 16.47 14.57 -5.91
N PRO A 105 16.83 14.39 -7.20
CA PRO A 105 16.50 13.17 -7.93
C PRO A 105 17.12 11.96 -7.21
N TRP A 106 16.32 10.91 -7.03
CA TRP A 106 16.82 9.65 -6.49
C TRP A 106 17.59 8.91 -7.58
N PRO A 107 18.77 8.35 -7.27
CA PRO A 107 19.46 7.49 -8.20
C PRO A 107 18.59 6.27 -8.52
N GLN A 108 18.50 5.91 -9.80
CA GLN A 108 17.78 4.72 -10.22
C GLN A 108 18.57 3.47 -9.78
N PRO A 109 17.92 2.47 -9.16
CA PRO A 109 18.61 1.25 -8.80
C PRO A 109 19.04 0.49 -10.07
N GLU A 110 20.32 0.22 -10.20
CA GLU A 110 20.89 -0.55 -11.31
C GLU A 110 20.89 -2.05 -10.96
N GLY A 111 20.07 -2.84 -11.65
CA GLY A 111 20.09 -4.29 -11.58
C GLY A 111 19.04 -4.93 -10.63
N ALA A 112 18.86 -6.25 -10.77
CA ALA A 112 17.81 -7.01 -10.07
C ALA A 112 18.08 -7.19 -8.57
N LEU A 113 19.36 -7.21 -8.16
CA LEU A 113 19.74 -7.37 -6.75
C LEU A 113 19.44 -6.10 -5.97
N GLU A 114 19.79 -4.95 -6.54
CA GLU A 114 19.49 -3.64 -5.97
C GLU A 114 17.98 -3.42 -5.84
N GLN A 115 17.20 -3.81 -6.85
CA GLN A 115 15.73 -3.74 -6.77
C GLN A 115 15.18 -4.59 -5.61
N LYS A 116 15.73 -5.76 -5.34
CA LYS A 116 15.30 -6.61 -4.21
C LYS A 116 15.63 -5.97 -2.87
N GLN A 117 16.82 -5.41 -2.72
CA GLN A 117 17.25 -4.72 -1.51
C GLN A 117 16.45 -3.43 -1.30
N PHE A 118 16.22 -2.65 -2.36
CA PHE A 118 15.38 -1.46 -2.30
C PHE A 118 13.96 -1.79 -1.83
N ARG A 119 13.36 -2.85 -2.37
CA ARG A 119 12.02 -3.29 -1.93
C ARG A 119 12.00 -3.67 -0.46
N ALA A 120 13.02 -4.37 0.03
CA ALA A 120 13.11 -4.71 1.45
C ALA A 120 13.24 -3.46 2.34
N ALA A 121 14.06 -2.47 1.92
CA ALA A 121 14.16 -1.18 2.61
C ALA A 121 12.83 -0.41 2.58
N LEU A 122 12.15 -0.39 1.46
CA LEU A 122 10.83 0.25 1.33
C LEU A 122 9.77 -0.42 2.21
N GLU A 123 9.73 -1.75 2.24
CA GLU A 123 8.82 -2.51 3.11
C GLU A 123 9.08 -2.20 4.59
N LEU A 124 10.35 -2.14 5.01
CA LEU A 124 10.73 -1.73 6.36
C LEU A 124 10.25 -0.32 6.69
N CYS A 125 10.46 0.63 5.78
CA CYS A 125 10.04 2.01 5.97
C CYS A 125 8.51 2.15 6.00
N LEU A 126 7.79 1.40 5.19
CA LEU A 126 6.32 1.36 5.23
C LEU A 126 5.80 0.82 6.57
N GLN A 127 6.46 -0.20 7.15
CA GLN A 127 6.12 -0.72 8.47
C GLN A 127 6.32 0.29 9.60
N GLY A 128 7.26 1.22 9.44
CA GLY A 128 7.52 2.31 10.39
C GLY A 128 6.45 3.42 10.40
N LEU A 129 5.61 3.51 9.38
CA LEU A 129 4.53 4.51 9.34
C LEU A 129 3.39 4.16 10.32
N PRO A 130 2.65 5.15 10.85
CA PRO A 130 1.37 4.89 11.50
C PRO A 130 0.43 4.10 10.57
N GLU A 131 -0.35 3.17 11.12
CA GLU A 131 -1.15 2.21 10.32
C GLU A 131 -2.04 2.89 9.27
N ARG A 132 -2.85 3.87 9.68
CA ARG A 132 -3.76 4.57 8.76
C ARG A 132 -3.03 5.40 7.71
N THR A 133 -1.88 5.97 8.08
CA THR A 133 -1.03 6.71 7.14
C THR A 133 -0.46 5.78 6.06
N ALA A 134 0.02 4.61 6.46
CA ALA A 134 0.47 3.60 5.52
C ALA A 134 -0.67 3.08 4.64
N GLN A 135 -1.87 2.84 5.21
CA GLN A 135 -3.06 2.44 4.46
C GLN A 135 -3.41 3.47 3.38
N ALA A 136 -3.52 4.75 3.75
CA ALA A 136 -3.82 5.82 2.79
C ALA A 136 -2.77 5.89 1.66
N PHE A 137 -1.49 5.81 2.02
CA PHE A 137 -0.39 5.82 1.05
C PHE A 137 -0.45 4.62 0.10
N MET A 138 -0.61 3.41 0.62
CA MET A 138 -0.69 2.19 -0.18
C MET A 138 -1.95 2.16 -1.04
N MET A 139 -3.09 2.66 -0.56
CA MET A 139 -4.30 2.84 -1.35
C MET A 139 -4.05 3.75 -2.56
N ARG A 140 -3.33 4.85 -2.36
CA ARG A 140 -3.01 5.80 -3.43
C ARG A 140 -2.02 5.22 -4.44
N GLU A 141 -0.85 4.77 -3.96
CA GLU A 141 0.29 4.46 -4.82
C GLU A 141 0.24 3.02 -5.38
N HIS A 142 -0.32 2.07 -4.62
CA HIS A 142 -0.34 0.66 -5.03
C HIS A 142 -1.70 0.22 -5.57
N LEU A 143 -2.79 0.63 -4.91
CA LEU A 143 -4.14 0.26 -5.35
C LEU A 143 -4.73 1.26 -6.35
N GLY A 144 -4.11 2.43 -6.54
CA GLY A 144 -4.52 3.45 -7.50
C GLY A 144 -5.88 4.09 -7.20
N LEU A 145 -6.28 4.16 -5.90
CA LEU A 145 -7.49 4.88 -5.50
C LEU A 145 -7.26 6.39 -5.56
N ASP A 146 -8.32 7.13 -5.89
CA ASP A 146 -8.30 8.57 -5.82
C ASP A 146 -8.56 9.08 -4.37
N THR A 147 -8.40 10.39 -4.16
CA THR A 147 -8.60 10.98 -2.83
C THR A 147 -10.02 10.80 -2.31
N VAL A 148 -11.03 10.87 -3.19
CA VAL A 148 -12.43 10.72 -2.80
C VAL A 148 -12.71 9.29 -2.34
N GLU A 149 -12.19 8.31 -3.07
CA GLU A 149 -12.28 6.90 -2.73
C GLU A 149 -11.60 6.62 -1.38
N ILE A 150 -10.35 7.10 -1.18
CA ILE A 150 -9.61 6.92 0.07
C ILE A 150 -10.36 7.53 1.25
N CYS A 151 -10.89 8.75 1.10
CA CYS A 151 -11.67 9.42 2.14
C CYS A 151 -12.90 8.63 2.54
N LYS A 152 -13.60 8.07 1.55
CA LYS A 152 -14.78 7.24 1.78
C LYS A 152 -14.44 5.94 2.54
N GLU A 153 -13.35 5.28 2.14
CA GLU A 153 -12.95 4.00 2.73
C GLU A 153 -12.40 4.15 4.15
N LEU A 154 -11.62 5.20 4.41
CA LEU A 154 -11.04 5.47 5.71
C LEU A 154 -11.93 6.32 6.63
N GLY A 155 -13.04 6.87 6.14
CA GLY A 155 -13.93 7.75 6.91
C GLY A 155 -13.24 9.07 7.32
N ILE A 156 -12.42 9.65 6.46
CA ILE A 156 -11.65 10.88 6.72
C ILE A 156 -12.00 12.01 5.75
N THR A 157 -11.66 13.23 6.11
CA THR A 157 -11.83 14.40 5.22
C THR A 157 -10.74 14.45 4.14
N PRO A 158 -10.99 15.11 3.00
CA PRO A 158 -9.96 15.32 1.98
C PRO A 158 -8.70 16.02 2.51
N THR A 159 -8.87 17.02 3.35
CA THR A 159 -7.73 17.71 3.99
C THR A 159 -6.88 16.76 4.82
N HIS A 160 -7.52 15.92 5.65
CA HIS A 160 -6.82 14.90 6.44
C HIS A 160 -6.12 13.88 5.55
N CYS A 161 -6.77 13.44 4.47
CA CYS A 161 -6.15 12.52 3.50
C CYS A 161 -4.88 13.12 2.89
N TRP A 162 -4.91 14.39 2.48
CA TRP A 162 -3.75 15.09 1.96
C TRP A 162 -2.61 15.15 2.97
N VAL A 163 -2.89 15.52 4.22
CA VAL A 163 -1.90 15.55 5.31
C VAL A 163 -1.29 14.16 5.53
N MET A 164 -2.10 13.11 5.55
CA MET A 164 -1.61 11.73 5.73
C MET A 164 -0.70 11.30 4.59
N LEU A 165 -1.11 11.52 3.34
CA LEU A 165 -0.30 11.17 2.15
C LEU A 165 1.02 11.92 2.12
N TYR A 166 0.99 13.16 2.54
CA TYR A 166 2.12 14.01 2.68
C TYR A 166 3.11 13.48 3.74
N ARG A 167 2.62 13.26 4.97
CA ARG A 167 3.42 12.69 6.06
C ARG A 167 4.03 11.34 5.68
N ALA A 168 3.27 10.50 4.99
CA ALA A 168 3.77 9.23 4.49
C ALA A 168 4.98 9.41 3.58
N ARG A 169 4.89 10.30 2.58
CA ARG A 169 5.99 10.55 1.63
C ARG A 169 7.23 11.07 2.32
N MET A 170 7.05 11.95 3.32
CA MET A 170 8.17 12.51 4.08
C MET A 170 8.88 11.49 4.93
N ALA A 171 8.13 10.75 5.74
CA ALA A 171 8.68 9.70 6.59
C ALA A 171 9.36 8.60 5.76
N LEU A 172 8.76 8.21 4.62
CA LEU A 172 9.37 7.25 3.70
C LEU A 172 10.67 7.78 3.10
N ARG A 173 10.70 9.04 2.69
CA ARG A 173 11.92 9.68 2.17
C ARG A 173 13.04 9.62 3.21
N GLN A 174 12.79 10.11 4.43
CA GLN A 174 13.78 10.12 5.49
C GLN A 174 14.27 8.71 5.83
N CYS A 175 13.35 7.75 5.94
CA CYS A 175 13.70 6.37 6.21
C CYS A 175 14.54 5.75 5.08
N LEU A 176 14.20 5.99 3.82
CA LEU A 176 14.97 5.49 2.66
C LEU A 176 16.33 6.17 2.54
N GLU A 177 16.45 7.46 2.85
CA GLU A 177 17.75 8.13 2.91
C GLU A 177 18.67 7.45 3.93
N MET A 178 18.17 7.09 5.11
CA MET A 178 18.96 6.40 6.13
C MET A 178 19.26 4.93 5.80
N ASN A 179 18.31 4.20 5.21
CA ASN A 179 18.41 2.75 5.07
C ASN A 179 18.83 2.29 3.67
N TRP A 180 18.76 3.16 2.68
CA TRP A 180 19.15 2.84 1.31
C TRP A 180 20.22 3.79 0.75
N PHE A 181 19.94 5.09 0.69
CA PHE A 181 20.83 6.05 0.05
C PHE A 181 22.04 6.47 0.91
N GLY A 182 21.93 6.46 2.24
CA GLY A 182 23.01 6.83 3.17
C GLY A 182 24.05 5.73 3.42
N LYS A 183 23.88 4.55 2.81
CA LYS A 183 24.80 3.40 2.92
C LYS A 183 25.69 3.19 1.68
N GLN A 184 25.63 4.11 0.71
CA GLN A 184 26.48 4.08 -0.48
C GLN A 184 27.74 4.91 -0.28
#